data_2d25cf19183492cda77c5aee700e53ec
#
_entry.id   2d25cf19183492cda77c5aee700e53ec
#
_cell.length_a   1.000
_cell.length_b   1.000
_cell.length_c   1.000
_cell.angle_alpha   90.00
_cell.angle_beta   90.00
_cell.angle_gamma   90.00
#
_symmetry.space_group_name_H-M   'P 1'
#
loop_
_entity.id
_entity.type
_entity.pdbx_description
1 polymer ?
#
loop_
_entity_poly.entity_id
_entity_poly.type
_entity_poly.pdbx_seq_one_letter_code
_entity_poly.pdbx_strand_id
1 'polypeptide(L)' 'MSEAEILEQLHLLRTREIEEVKVMKEDFLTFRSVLVTQDDFKQFRGIAQQGGNILFHYLDTPRS' A
#
# COMPACT_ATOMS: atom_id res chain seq x y z
N MET A 1 -8.77 5.48 -8.02
CA MET A 1 -7.60 4.60 -8.20
C MET A 1 -8.09 3.25 -8.71
N SER A 2 -7.58 2.80 -9.84
CA SER A 2 -8.01 1.53 -10.42
C SER A 2 -7.19 0.38 -9.85
N GLU A 3 -7.67 -0.85 -10.05
CA GLU A 3 -6.94 -2.03 -9.60
C GLU A 3 -5.57 -2.10 -10.26
N ALA A 4 -5.49 -1.79 -11.55
CA ALA A 4 -4.22 -1.82 -12.27
C ALA A 4 -3.22 -0.83 -11.69
N GLU A 5 -3.69 0.37 -11.33
CA GLU A 5 -2.83 1.36 -10.70
C GLU A 5 -2.35 0.89 -9.33
N ILE A 6 -3.23 0.26 -8.57
CA ILE A 6 -2.88 -0.24 -7.24
C ILE A 6 -1.82 -1.32 -7.36
N LEU A 7 -2.00 -2.26 -8.28
CA LEU A 7 -1.02 -3.33 -8.50
C LEU A 7 0.34 -2.77 -8.88
N GLU A 8 0.35 -1.74 -9.73
CA GLU A 8 1.59 -1.08 -10.10
C GLU A 8 2.26 -0.41 -8.90
N GLN A 9 1.48 0.30 -8.08
CA GLN A 9 2.03 0.95 -6.89
C GLN A 9 2.61 -0.07 -5.93
N LEU A 10 1.93 -1.19 -5.72
CA LEU A 10 2.43 -2.25 -4.86
C LEU A 10 3.73 -2.83 -5.41
N HIS A 11 3.81 -3.00 -6.73
CA HIS A 11 5.03 -3.50 -7.37
C HIS A 11 6.20 -2.53 -7.15
N LEU A 12 5.97 -1.24 -7.35
CA LEU A 12 7.01 -0.23 -7.18
C LEU A 12 7.50 -0.16 -5.74
N LEU A 13 6.60 -0.32 -4.77
CA LEU A 13 7.00 -0.38 -3.36
C LEU A 13 7.84 -1.64 -3.09
N ARG A 14 7.40 -2.77 -3.64
CA ARG A 14 8.05 -4.07 -3.42
C ARG A 14 9.47 -4.07 -3.97
N THR A 15 9.69 -3.43 -5.12
CA THR A 15 11.00 -3.36 -5.75
C THR A 15 11.85 -2.20 -5.23
N ARG A 16 11.29 -1.37 -4.36
CA ARG A 16 11.96 -0.21 -3.77
C ARG A 16 12.23 0.90 -4.78
N GLU A 17 11.55 0.90 -5.91
CA GLU A 17 11.65 2.01 -6.85
C GLU A 17 11.01 3.27 -6.28
N ILE A 18 10.01 3.12 -5.42
CA ILE A 18 9.45 4.22 -4.65
C ILE A 18 9.48 3.83 -3.18
N GLU A 19 9.61 4.83 -2.31
CA GLU A 19 9.73 4.57 -0.87
C GLU A 19 8.38 4.53 -0.17
N GLU A 20 7.39 5.21 -0.70
CA GLU A 20 6.08 5.29 -0.08
C GLU A 20 5.01 5.58 -1.11
N VAL A 21 3.78 5.21 -0.78
CA VAL A 21 2.60 5.53 -1.58
C VAL A 21 1.58 6.18 -0.66
N LYS A 22 1.09 7.37 -1.06
CA LYS A 22 0.03 8.03 -0.32
C LYS A 22 -1.31 7.61 -0.90
N VAL A 23 -2.14 7.01 -0.06
CA VAL A 23 -3.49 6.57 -0.45
C VAL A 23 -4.49 7.48 0.22
N MET A 24 -5.31 8.16 -0.59
CA MET A 24 -6.34 9.05 -0.07
C MET A 24 -7.43 8.22 0.58
N LYS A 25 -8.10 8.81 1.57
CA LYS A 25 -9.14 8.07 2.30
C LYS A 25 -10.24 7.53 1.39
N GLU A 26 -10.56 8.24 0.31
CA GLU A 26 -11.58 7.81 -0.64
C GLU A 26 -11.17 6.54 -1.38
N ASP A 27 -9.87 6.30 -1.51
CA ASP A 27 -9.33 5.16 -2.25
C ASP A 27 -8.92 4.01 -1.34
N PHE A 28 -8.92 4.23 -0.04
CA PHE A 28 -8.35 3.26 0.89
C PHE A 28 -9.01 1.88 0.82
N LEU A 29 -10.33 1.83 0.77
CA LEU A 29 -11.02 0.54 0.74
C LEU A 29 -10.69 -0.24 -0.53
N THR A 30 -10.63 0.45 -1.68
CA THR A 30 -10.24 -0.19 -2.93
C THR A 30 -8.79 -0.65 -2.88
N PHE A 31 -7.91 0.20 -2.37
CA PHE A 31 -6.50 -0.15 -2.22
C PHE A 31 -6.33 -1.37 -1.33
N ARG A 32 -6.99 -1.37 -0.18
CA ARG A 32 -6.91 -2.47 0.77
C ARG A 32 -7.42 -3.78 0.17
N SER A 33 -8.52 -3.73 -0.59
CA SER A 33 -9.08 -4.94 -1.19
C SER A 33 -8.11 -5.62 -2.14
N VAL A 34 -7.28 -4.84 -2.84
CA VAL A 34 -6.25 -5.40 -3.71
C VAL A 34 -5.04 -5.85 -2.90
N LEU A 35 -4.65 -5.03 -1.92
CA LEU A 35 -3.49 -5.32 -1.07
C LEU A 35 -3.60 -6.69 -0.39
N VAL A 36 -4.75 -7.00 0.19
CA VAL A 36 -4.90 -8.24 0.96
C VAL A 36 -4.88 -9.50 0.09
N THR A 37 -4.95 -9.35 -1.24
CA THR A 37 -4.81 -10.50 -2.13
C THR A 37 -3.35 -10.86 -2.40
N GLN A 38 -2.41 -10.01 -1.97
CA GLN A 38 -0.99 -10.25 -2.23
C GLN A 38 -0.42 -11.22 -1.20
N ASP A 39 0.48 -12.09 -1.64
CA ASP A 39 1.12 -13.06 -0.76
C ASP A 39 1.94 -12.36 0.34
N ASP A 40 2.49 -11.21 0.03
CA ASP A 40 3.33 -10.46 0.94
C ASP A 40 2.62 -9.24 1.55
N PHE A 41 1.28 -9.30 1.67
CA PHE A 41 0.54 -8.14 2.15
C PHE A 41 0.98 -7.68 3.54
N LYS A 42 1.49 -8.59 4.36
CA LYS A 42 1.95 -8.24 5.72
C LYS A 42 3.23 -7.43 5.73
N GLN A 43 3.94 -7.38 4.60
CA GLN A 43 5.15 -6.57 4.50
C GLN A 43 4.83 -5.12 4.15
N PHE A 44 3.58 -4.83 3.79
CA PHE A 44 3.13 -3.45 3.56
C PHE A 44 2.58 -2.87 4.85
N ARG A 45 3.14 -1.73 5.24
CA ARG A 45 2.72 -1.05 6.47
C ARG A 45 1.99 0.24 6.13
N GLY A 46 0.77 0.40 6.65
CA GLY A 46 0.02 1.64 6.49
C GLY A 46 0.18 2.52 7.71
N ILE A 47 0.47 3.79 7.49
CA ILE A 47 0.62 4.77 8.55
C ILE A 47 -0.42 5.86 8.34
N ALA A 48 -1.32 6.02 9.32
CA ALA A 48 -2.39 7.01 9.21
C ALA A 48 -1.80 8.42 9.23
N GLN A 49 -2.37 9.28 8.38
CA GLN A 49 -1.99 10.68 8.29
C GLN A 49 -3.19 11.53 8.64
N GLN A 50 -2.94 12.83 8.88
CA GLN A 50 -4.03 13.77 9.10
C GLN A 50 -4.94 13.77 7.87
N GLY A 51 -6.23 13.97 8.12
CA GLY A 51 -7.22 14.01 7.05
C GLY A 51 -7.70 12.65 6.58
N GLY A 52 -7.23 11.56 7.21
CA GLY A 52 -7.67 10.22 6.88
C GLY A 52 -6.90 9.55 5.76
N ASN A 53 -5.85 10.19 5.25
CA ASN A 53 -4.98 9.57 4.26
C ASN A 53 -4.04 8.58 4.92
N ILE A 54 -3.47 7.67 4.13
CA ILE A 54 -2.58 6.63 4.65
C ILE A 54 -1.33 6.56 3.77
N LEU A 55 -0.17 6.51 4.41
CA LEU A 55 1.09 6.27 3.71
C LEU A 55 1.45 4.80 3.85
N PHE A 56 1.76 4.15 2.74
CA PHE A 56 2.19 2.77 2.73
C PHE A 56 3.68 2.66 2.45
N HIS A 57 4.33 1.79 3.21
CA HIS A 57 5.75 1.48 3.06
C HIS A 57 5.90 -0.02 2.93
N TYR A 58 6.99 -0.46 2.32
CA TYR A 58 7.31 -1.88 2.21
C TYR A 58 8.41 -2.21 3.21
N LEU A 59 8.15 -3.19 4.08
CA LEU A 59 9.09 -3.59 5.13
C LEU A 59 9.91 -4.78 4.67
N ASP A 60 11.15 -4.87 5.18
CA ASP A 60 12.02 -6.02 4.89
C ASP A 60 11.49 -7.31 5.50
N THR A 61 10.81 -7.18 6.65
CA THR A 61 10.23 -8.34 7.34
C THR A 61 8.74 -8.14 7.48
N PRO A 62 7.94 -9.23 7.39
CA PRO A 62 6.51 -9.12 7.58
C PRO A 62 6.15 -8.62 8.97
N ARG A 63 5.03 -7.91 9.06
CA ARG A 63 4.49 -7.53 10.36
C ARG A 63 4.04 -8.80 11.09
N SER A 64 4.30 -8.83 12.37
CA SER A 64 3.85 -9.94 13.19
C SER A 64 2.43 -9.75 13.67
#